data_a7cab57c1041d40bbbb37785ab05fe1b
#
_entry.id   a7cab57c1041d40bbbb37785ab05fe1b
#
_cell.length_a   1.000
_cell.length_b   1.000
_cell.length_c   1.000
_cell.angle_alpha   90.00
_cell.angle_beta   90.00
_cell.angle_gamma   90.00
#
_symmetry.space_group_name_H-M   'P 1'
#
loop_
_entity.id
_entity.type
_entity.pdbx_description
1 polymer ?
#
loop_
_entity_poly.entity_id
_entity_poly.type
_entity_poly.pdbx_seq_one_letter_code
_entity_poly.pdbx_strand_id
1 'polypeptide(L)'
;MIQGDGIGPEISQVTMDIVSAACKNINWEVVNAGEAVYEKTGKLIPDDVFESLEKNKIGIKGPITTPIGSGFRSINVALRKKYDLYSNIRPVKSIPGINEKYYYEIGRASCRERV
;
A
#
# COMPACT_ATOMS: atom_id res chain seq x y z
N MET A 1 7.75 2.90 5.30
CA MET A 1 7.16 3.49 4.06
C MET A 1 7.71 2.75 2.86
N ILE A 2 6.85 2.20 2.01
CA ILE A 2 7.22 1.59 0.72
C ILE A 2 6.93 2.63 -0.37
N GLN A 3 7.95 3.20 -0.99
CA GLN A 3 7.76 4.34 -1.90
C GLN A 3 7.07 3.97 -3.22
N GLY A 4 7.44 2.84 -3.83
CA GLY A 4 6.88 2.43 -5.11
C GLY A 4 7.47 3.14 -6.33
N ASP A 5 6.71 3.15 -7.44
CA ASP A 5 7.15 3.63 -8.74
C ASP A 5 6.49 4.95 -9.16
N GLY A 6 7.00 5.54 -10.23
CA GLY A 6 6.44 6.73 -10.87
C GLY A 6 6.39 7.92 -9.93
N ILE A 7 5.18 8.41 -9.62
CA ILE A 7 4.95 9.49 -8.66
C ILE A 7 5.06 9.05 -7.19
N GLY A 8 5.32 7.77 -6.94
CA GLY A 8 5.39 7.16 -5.61
C GLY A 8 6.36 7.87 -4.66
N PRO A 9 7.61 8.11 -5.04
CA PRO A 9 8.58 8.77 -4.17
C PRO A 9 8.14 10.17 -3.73
N GLU A 10 7.60 10.99 -4.64
CA GLU A 10 7.11 12.33 -4.35
C GLU A 10 5.92 12.32 -3.38
N ILE A 11 4.89 11.51 -3.69
CA ILE A 11 3.73 11.36 -2.82
C ILE A 11 4.11 10.79 -1.45
N SER A 12 5.04 9.86 -1.42
CA SER A 12 5.51 9.25 -0.17
C SER A 12 6.22 10.27 0.71
N GLN A 13 7.03 11.16 0.13
CA GLN A 13 7.69 12.21 0.88
C GLN A 13 6.67 13.17 1.49
N VAL A 14 5.73 13.67 0.69
CA VAL A 14 4.66 14.55 1.18
C VAL A 14 3.83 13.87 2.26
N THR A 15 3.53 12.59 2.11
CA THR A 15 2.81 11.82 3.13
C THR A 15 3.59 11.74 4.44
N MET A 16 4.89 11.47 4.38
CA MET A 16 5.74 11.45 5.57
C MET A 16 5.79 12.81 6.26
N ASP A 17 5.88 13.89 5.51
CA ASP A 17 5.91 15.26 6.04
C ASP A 17 4.60 15.62 6.76
N ILE A 18 3.45 15.33 6.13
CA ILE A 18 2.12 15.58 6.71
C ILE A 18 1.92 14.77 7.99
N VAL A 19 2.20 13.48 7.94
CA VAL A 19 2.02 12.59 9.09
C VAL A 19 2.98 12.95 10.22
N SER A 20 4.23 13.31 9.91
CA SER A 20 5.21 13.77 10.91
C SER A 20 4.82 15.10 11.55
N ALA A 21 4.16 15.98 10.80
CA ALA A 21 3.62 17.23 11.35
C ALA A 21 2.45 16.97 12.32
N ALA A 22 1.61 16.00 12.00
CA ALA A 22 0.48 15.61 12.85
C ALA A 22 0.90 14.78 14.08
N CYS A 23 1.96 13.97 13.93
CA CYS A 23 2.39 13.00 14.94
C CYS A 23 3.92 13.05 15.10
N LYS A 24 4.40 13.66 16.18
CA LYS A 24 5.83 13.95 16.37
C LYS A 24 6.71 12.73 16.73
N ASN A 25 6.11 11.60 17.05
CA ASN A 25 6.83 10.41 17.55
C ASN A 25 6.86 9.26 16.54
N ILE A 26 7.00 9.58 15.25
CA ILE A 26 7.09 8.56 14.20
C ILE A 26 8.51 8.49 13.65
N ASN A 27 9.07 7.29 13.66
CA ASN A 27 10.31 6.97 12.98
C ASN A 27 10.00 6.26 11.66
N TRP A 28 10.41 6.86 10.57
CA TRP A 28 10.19 6.31 9.24
C TRP A 28 11.32 5.36 8.83
N GLU A 29 10.96 4.15 8.47
CA GLU A 29 11.82 3.22 7.77
C GLU A 29 11.37 3.15 6.31
N VAL A 30 12.21 3.62 5.39
CA VAL A 30 11.90 3.73 3.97
C VAL A 30 12.49 2.54 3.23
N VAL A 31 11.65 1.83 2.49
CA VAL A 31 12.04 0.69 1.64
C VAL A 31 11.45 0.87 0.25
N ASN A 32 12.06 0.26 -0.75
CA ASN A 32 11.64 0.40 -2.13
C ASN A 32 11.14 -0.94 -2.68
N ALA A 33 10.08 -0.87 -3.47
CA ALA A 33 9.54 -2.01 -4.20
C ALA A 33 8.97 -1.53 -5.54
N GLY A 34 8.92 -2.40 -6.53
CA GLY A 34 8.33 -2.13 -7.82
C GLY A 34 9.26 -2.37 -8.99
N GLU A 35 8.94 -1.78 -10.14
CA GLU A 35 9.63 -2.03 -11.41
C GLU A 35 11.10 -1.61 -11.39
N ALA A 36 11.39 -0.43 -10.84
CA ALA A 36 12.76 0.07 -10.75
C ALA A 36 13.68 -0.80 -9.86
N VAL A 37 13.11 -1.47 -8.88
CA VAL A 37 13.83 -2.43 -8.02
C VAL A 37 13.96 -3.78 -8.71
N TYR A 38 12.92 -4.19 -9.43
CA TYR A 38 12.93 -5.42 -10.20
C TYR A 38 14.04 -5.44 -11.27
N GLU A 39 14.23 -4.35 -11.99
CA GLU A 39 15.32 -4.21 -12.98
C GLU A 39 16.72 -4.43 -12.37
N LYS A 40 16.90 -4.06 -11.12
CA LYS A 40 18.18 -4.17 -10.41
C LYS A 40 18.38 -5.51 -9.70
N THR A 41 17.33 -6.06 -9.14
CA THR A 41 17.41 -7.21 -8.22
C THR A 41 16.72 -8.47 -8.73
N GLY A 42 15.90 -8.37 -9.78
CA GLY A 42 15.06 -9.47 -10.29
C GLY A 42 13.85 -9.78 -9.40
N LYS A 43 13.63 -9.03 -8.31
CA LYS A 43 12.51 -9.20 -7.39
C LYS A 43 11.66 -7.93 -7.36
N LEU A 44 10.35 -8.05 -7.56
CA LEU A 44 9.40 -6.92 -7.43
C LEU A 44 9.24 -6.44 -5.98
N ILE A 45 9.37 -7.37 -5.03
CA ILE A 45 9.36 -7.10 -3.61
C ILE A 45 10.62 -7.72 -3.04
N PRO A 46 11.65 -6.94 -2.72
CA PRO A 46 12.85 -7.43 -2.05
C PRO A 46 12.58 -7.91 -0.62
N ASP A 47 13.49 -8.68 -0.09
CA ASP A 47 13.31 -9.30 1.22
C ASP A 47 13.35 -8.27 2.37
N ASP A 48 14.07 -7.16 2.21
CA ASP A 48 14.11 -6.03 3.13
C ASP A 48 12.73 -5.38 3.38
N VAL A 49 11.86 -5.37 2.38
CA VAL A 49 10.47 -4.92 2.52
C VAL A 49 9.71 -5.82 3.50
N PHE A 50 9.90 -7.12 3.39
CA PHE A 50 9.26 -8.06 4.30
C PHE A 50 9.82 -7.97 5.72
N GLU A 51 11.14 -7.88 5.86
CA GLU A 51 11.81 -7.70 7.15
C GLU A 51 11.33 -6.44 7.86
N SER A 52 11.24 -5.32 7.14
CA SER A 52 10.72 -4.06 7.66
C SER A 52 9.25 -4.18 8.11
N LEU A 53 8.41 -4.83 7.32
CA LEU A 53 7.00 -5.04 7.67
C LEU A 53 6.84 -5.99 8.88
N GLU A 54 7.64 -7.03 8.97
CA GLU A 54 7.62 -7.98 10.09
C GLU A 54 8.10 -7.34 11.40
N LYS A 55 9.08 -6.47 11.32
CA LYS A 55 9.62 -5.70 12.45
C LYS A 55 8.61 -4.66 12.94
N ASN A 56 8.07 -3.84 12.04
CA ASN A 56 7.26 -2.68 12.39
C ASN A 56 5.77 -2.98 12.52
N LYS A 57 5.27 -4.09 11.93
CA LYS A 57 3.85 -4.51 11.90
C LYS A 57 2.89 -3.53 11.22
N ILE A 58 3.39 -2.42 10.73
CA ILE A 58 2.64 -1.35 10.06
C ILE A 58 3.43 -0.94 8.81
N GLY A 59 2.72 -0.74 7.70
CA GLY A 59 3.32 -0.25 6.46
C GLY A 59 2.38 0.67 5.69
N ILE A 60 2.90 1.78 5.20
CA ILE A 60 2.23 2.63 4.22
C ILE A 60 2.91 2.35 2.87
N LYS A 61 2.10 2.15 1.85
CA LYS A 61 2.58 1.80 0.51
C LYS A 61 2.14 2.85 -0.52
N GLY A 62 3.10 3.37 -1.26
CA GLY A 62 2.87 4.19 -2.44
C GLY A 62 2.36 3.36 -3.64
N PRO A 63 2.09 4.02 -4.77
CA PRO A 63 1.71 3.33 -6.00
C PRO A 63 2.85 2.45 -6.51
N ILE A 64 2.53 1.24 -6.93
CA ILE A 64 3.51 0.30 -7.49
C ILE A 64 2.99 -0.21 -8.82
N THR A 65 3.81 -0.08 -9.84
CA THR A 65 3.53 -0.60 -11.18
C THR A 65 3.77 -2.11 -11.19
N THR A 66 2.80 -2.84 -11.73
CA THR A 66 2.98 -4.27 -12.03
C THR A 66 3.20 -4.42 -13.53
N PRO A 67 4.34 -4.97 -13.97
CA PRO A 67 4.61 -5.14 -15.41
C PRO A 67 3.51 -5.96 -16.08
N ILE A 68 3.01 -5.46 -17.21
CA ILE A 68 1.95 -6.11 -17.99
C ILE A 68 2.58 -7.21 -18.86
N GLY A 69 1.94 -8.38 -18.95
CA GLY A 69 2.32 -9.44 -19.87
C GLY A 69 3.37 -10.45 -19.39
N SER A 70 3.91 -10.29 -18.18
CA SER A 70 4.98 -11.16 -17.64
C SER A 70 4.50 -12.16 -16.58
N GLY A 71 3.20 -12.37 -16.44
CA GLY A 71 2.65 -13.32 -15.46
C GLY A 71 2.84 -12.91 -13.99
N PHE A 72 3.26 -11.68 -13.73
CA PHE A 72 3.43 -11.19 -12.37
C PHE A 72 2.09 -10.98 -11.67
N ARG A 73 1.97 -11.52 -10.47
CA ARG A 73 0.84 -11.19 -9.60
C ARG A 73 1.01 -9.78 -9.04
N SER A 74 -0.09 -9.06 -8.89
CA SER A 74 -0.10 -7.76 -8.21
C SER A 74 0.61 -7.84 -6.86
N ILE A 75 1.51 -6.91 -6.60
CA ILE A 75 2.24 -6.79 -5.33
C ILE A 75 1.26 -6.71 -4.14
N ASN A 76 0.12 -6.02 -4.32
CA ASN A 76 -0.92 -5.96 -3.30
C ASN A 76 -1.48 -7.34 -2.95
N VAL A 77 -1.69 -8.19 -3.96
CA VAL A 77 -2.18 -9.57 -3.75
C VAL A 77 -1.11 -10.42 -3.09
N ALA A 78 0.16 -10.25 -3.48
CA ALA A 78 1.27 -10.99 -2.86
C ALA A 78 1.42 -10.66 -1.36
N LEU A 79 1.38 -9.37 -0.99
CA LEU A 79 1.44 -8.94 0.41
C LEU A 79 0.25 -9.47 1.22
N ARG A 80 -0.96 -9.38 0.67
CA ARG A 80 -2.17 -9.88 1.35
C ARG A 80 -2.12 -11.38 1.59
N LYS A 81 -1.64 -12.16 0.62
CA LYS A 81 -1.50 -13.61 0.76
C LYS A 81 -0.41 -13.98 1.76
N LYS A 82 0.74 -13.30 1.72
CA LYS A 82 1.86 -13.58 2.62
C LYS A 82 1.47 -13.36 4.09
N TYR A 83 0.72 -12.28 4.37
CA TYR A 83 0.33 -11.92 5.74
C TYR A 83 -1.08 -12.38 6.13
N ASP A 84 -1.74 -13.18 5.29
CA ASP A 84 -3.12 -13.66 5.50
C ASP A 84 -4.08 -12.55 5.98
N LEU A 85 -4.05 -11.41 5.28
CA LEU A 85 -4.84 -10.25 5.67
C LEU A 85 -6.33 -10.55 5.49
N TYR A 86 -7.08 -10.46 6.57
CA TYR A 86 -8.50 -10.88 6.63
C TYR A 86 -9.49 -9.82 6.13
N SER A 87 -9.09 -8.55 6.02
CA SER A 87 -9.99 -7.49 5.57
C SER A 87 -9.30 -6.40 4.74
N ASN A 88 -10.06 -5.80 3.83
CA ASN A 88 -9.68 -4.60 3.11
C ASN A 88 -10.69 -3.50 3.47
N ILE A 89 -10.34 -2.65 4.42
CA ILE A 89 -11.23 -1.61 4.93
C ILE A 89 -11.11 -0.38 4.02
N ARG A 90 -12.23 0.01 3.41
CA ARG A 90 -12.33 1.22 2.56
C ARG A 90 -13.45 2.10 3.12
N PRO A 91 -13.16 2.98 4.08
CA PRO A 91 -14.17 3.87 4.63
C PRO A 91 -14.56 4.90 3.56
N VAL A 92 -15.86 5.02 3.33
CA VAL A 92 -16.45 6.05 2.45
C VAL A 92 -17.43 6.84 3.30
N LYS A 93 -17.30 8.16 3.26
CA LYS A 93 -18.23 9.08 3.93
C LYS A 93 -18.98 9.89 2.89
N SER A 94 -20.29 9.94 3.00
CA SER A 94 -21.13 10.74 2.14
C SER A 94 -20.83 12.24 2.30
N ILE A 95 -20.84 12.96 1.20
CA ILE A 95 -20.66 14.42 1.18
C ILE A 95 -22.03 15.09 1.24
N PRO A 96 -22.30 15.99 2.22
CA PRO A 96 -23.58 16.69 2.30
C PRO A 96 -23.91 17.43 0.99
N GLY A 97 -25.16 17.28 0.52
CA GLY A 97 -25.65 17.93 -0.71
C GLY A 97 -25.55 17.08 -1.98
N ILE A 98 -24.99 15.90 -1.93
CA ILE A 98 -25.06 14.89 -2.99
C ILE A 98 -26.24 13.98 -2.71
N ASN A 99 -27.05 13.70 -3.75
CA ASN A 99 -28.25 12.85 -3.62
C ASN A 99 -27.83 11.42 -3.22
N GLU A 100 -28.03 11.08 -1.96
CA GLU A 100 -27.47 9.87 -1.35
C GLU A 100 -28.50 8.77 -1.31
N LYS A 101 -28.18 7.65 -2.00
CA LYS A 101 -28.93 6.40 -1.80
C LYS A 101 -28.56 5.69 -0.50
N TYR A 102 -27.41 6.03 0.09
CA TYR A 102 -26.85 5.33 1.25
C TYR A 102 -26.23 6.32 2.25
N TYR A 103 -26.82 6.41 3.42
CA TYR A 103 -26.30 7.12 4.58
C TYR A 103 -25.37 6.16 5.32
N TYR A 104 -24.06 6.47 5.42
CA TYR A 104 -23.06 5.73 6.17
C TYR A 104 -22.79 4.28 5.71
N GLU A 105 -22.17 4.09 4.55
CA GLU A 105 -21.55 2.81 4.26
C GLU A 105 -20.04 2.87 4.53
N ILE A 106 -19.61 2.15 5.58
CA ILE A 106 -18.23 1.71 5.69
C ILE A 106 -18.10 0.52 4.74
N GLY A 107 -17.57 0.77 3.54
CA GLY A 107 -17.35 -0.27 2.54
C GLY A 107 -16.37 -1.32 3.07
N ARG A 108 -16.88 -2.49 3.38
CA ARG A 108 -16.08 -3.67 3.71
C ARG A 108 -15.93 -4.52 2.45
N ALA A 109 -14.81 -4.39 1.74
CA ALA A 109 -14.42 -5.38 0.76
C ALA A 109 -13.64 -6.49 1.47
N SER A 110 -14.23 -7.67 1.62
CA SER A 110 -13.47 -8.84 2.08
C SER A 110 -12.49 -9.25 0.98
N CYS A 111 -11.21 -9.24 1.27
CA CYS A 111 -10.17 -9.72 0.36
C CYS A 111 -9.97 -11.23 0.46
N ARG A 112 -11.02 -12.00 0.36
CA ARG A 112 -10.91 -13.37 -0.09
C ARG A 112 -11.19 -13.40 -1.59
N GLU A 113 -10.28 -12.90 -2.39
CA GLU A 113 -10.19 -13.39 -3.76
C GLU A 113 -9.78 -14.86 -3.69
N ARG A 114 -10.76 -15.70 -3.75
CA ARG A 114 -10.54 -17.11 -4.12
C ARG A 114 -10.10 -17.10 -5.58
N VAL A 115 -8.86 -17.44 -5.82
CA VAL A 115 -8.39 -17.95 -7.10
C VAL A 115 -8.54 -19.43 -7.07
#